data_7a6d0492b6a648a6224a6c6c3cddd451
#
_entry.id   7a6d0492b6a648a6224a6c6c3cddd451
#
_cell.length_a   1.000
_cell.length_b   1.000
_cell.length_c   1.000
_cell.angle_alpha   90.00
_cell.angle_beta   90.00
_cell.angle_gamma   90.00
#
_symmetry.space_group_name_H-M   'P 1'
#
loop_
_entity.id
_entity.type
_entity.pdbx_description
1 polymer ?
#
loop_
_entity_poly.entity_id
_entity_poly.type
_entity_poly.pdbx_seq_one_letter_code
_entity_poly.pdbx_strand_id
1 'polypeptide(L)'
;MKTNSITIVGNVGLQPETKELSNDKQVTKFSIAYSNPRTNTTEWFNVDCWNRKLSESIVDNLSKGDRVKVTGSLRVNRFEKQDGSRDFRLVIVLEEFELLPSETEQVA
;
A
#
# COMPACT_ATOMS: atom_id res chain seq x y z
N MET A 1 4.68 5.87 -22.05
CA MET A 1 4.62 6.84 -20.94
C MET A 1 3.48 6.50 -20.00
N LYS A 2 3.76 6.39 -18.71
CA LYS A 2 2.69 6.22 -17.73
C LYS A 2 2.17 7.60 -17.32
N THR A 3 0.86 7.76 -17.33
CA THR A 3 0.23 9.02 -16.94
C THR A 3 -0.27 9.03 -15.51
N ASN A 4 -0.17 7.89 -14.83
CA ASN A 4 -0.58 7.74 -13.43
C ASN A 4 0.38 6.77 -12.76
N SER A 5 1.35 7.33 -12.05
CA SER A 5 2.35 6.52 -11.36
C SER A 5 2.75 7.24 -10.08
N ILE A 6 2.82 6.48 -9.00
CA ILE A 6 3.22 7.02 -7.70
C ILE A 6 4.21 6.04 -7.07
N THR A 7 5.24 6.60 -6.44
CA THR A 7 6.23 5.83 -5.69
C THR A 7 6.31 6.40 -4.29
N ILE A 8 6.20 5.53 -3.30
CA ILE A 8 6.26 5.92 -1.89
C ILE A 8 7.24 5.01 -1.18
N VAL A 9 8.10 5.59 -0.37
CA VAL A 9 8.98 4.85 0.54
C VAL A 9 8.50 5.10 1.96
N GLY A 10 8.21 4.03 2.67
CA GLY A 10 7.73 4.14 4.03
C GLY A 10 7.78 2.79 4.73
N ASN A 11 7.09 2.71 5.86
CA ASN A 11 7.05 1.48 6.65
C ASN A 11 5.66 0.86 6.60
N VAL A 12 5.62 -0.46 6.52
CA VAL A 12 4.34 -1.18 6.53
C VAL A 12 3.65 -0.93 7.87
N GLY A 13 2.47 -0.33 7.80
CA GLY A 13 1.72 0.04 9.00
C GLY A 13 0.79 -1.04 9.51
N LEU A 14 0.13 -1.73 8.58
CA LEU A 14 -0.73 -2.87 8.90
C LEU A 14 -0.16 -4.12 8.25
N GLN A 15 -0.23 -5.23 8.96
CA GLN A 15 0.18 -6.51 8.40
C GLN A 15 -0.63 -6.79 7.13
N PRO A 16 0.03 -7.16 6.02
CA PRO A 16 -0.70 -7.47 4.80
C PRO A 16 -1.70 -8.60 5.01
N GLU A 17 -2.90 -8.39 4.51
CA GLU A 17 -4.00 -9.33 4.64
C GLU A 17 -4.64 -9.56 3.28
N THR A 18 -4.84 -10.83 2.93
CA THR A 18 -5.49 -11.21 1.68
C THR A 18 -6.95 -11.50 1.95
N LYS A 19 -7.82 -10.86 1.18
CA LYS A 19 -9.26 -11.10 1.22
C LYS A 19 -9.70 -11.77 -0.05
N GLU A 20 -10.48 -12.81 0.09
CA GLU A 20 -11.09 -13.46 -1.05
C GLU A 20 -12.43 -12.83 -1.36
N LEU A 21 -12.63 -12.54 -2.62
CA LEU A 21 -13.85 -11.94 -3.12
C LEU A 21 -14.62 -12.98 -3.93
N SER A 22 -15.87 -12.67 -4.28
CA SER A 22 -16.64 -13.53 -5.16
C SER A 22 -15.95 -13.66 -6.51
N ASN A 23 -16.23 -14.75 -7.25
CA ASN A 23 -15.67 -15.01 -8.58
C ASN A 23 -14.16 -15.31 -8.59
N ASP A 24 -13.68 -15.96 -7.54
CA ASP A 24 -12.26 -16.39 -7.43
C ASP A 24 -11.26 -15.25 -7.50
N LYS A 25 -11.69 -14.04 -7.20
CA LYS A 25 -10.81 -12.89 -7.11
C LYS A 25 -10.35 -12.71 -5.69
N GLN A 26 -9.13 -12.20 -5.54
CA GLN A 26 -8.59 -11.86 -4.24
C GLN A 26 -7.86 -10.53 -4.31
N VAL A 27 -7.76 -9.86 -3.18
CA VAL A 27 -6.99 -8.63 -3.04
C VAL A 27 -6.18 -8.70 -1.76
N THR A 28 -4.93 -8.30 -1.83
CA THR A 28 -4.08 -8.17 -0.65
C THR A 28 -3.99 -6.70 -0.30
N LYS A 29 -4.26 -6.37 0.95
CA LYS A 29 -4.32 -5.00 1.43
C LYS A 29 -3.32 -4.78 2.54
N PHE A 30 -2.68 -3.63 2.52
CA PHE A 30 -1.83 -3.16 3.62
C PHE A 30 -1.77 -1.65 3.57
N SER A 31 -1.10 -1.06 4.55
CA SER A 31 -0.92 0.40 4.59
C SER A 31 0.55 0.72 4.74
N ILE A 32 0.91 1.93 4.30
CA ILE A 32 2.27 2.44 4.41
C ILE A 32 2.22 3.75 5.18
N ALA A 33 3.10 3.84 6.18
CA ALA A 33 3.32 5.07 6.93
C ALA A 33 4.49 5.81 6.29
N TYR A 34 4.21 6.98 5.76
CA TYR A 34 5.21 7.85 5.16
C TYR A 34 5.52 9.00 6.10
N SER A 35 6.78 9.15 6.46
CA SER A 35 7.22 10.28 7.30
C SER A 35 7.61 11.43 6.40
N ASN A 36 6.84 12.51 6.48
CA ASN A 36 7.10 13.70 5.68
C ASN A 36 8.13 14.57 6.42
N PRO A 37 9.35 14.70 5.88
CA PRO A 37 10.41 15.44 6.58
C PRO A 37 10.16 16.95 6.62
N ARG A 38 9.33 17.47 5.72
CA ARG A 38 9.06 18.90 5.67
C ARG A 38 8.11 19.36 6.76
N THR A 39 7.12 18.51 7.09
CA THR A 39 6.08 18.86 8.07
C THR A 39 6.26 18.11 9.37
N ASN A 40 7.16 17.12 9.40
CA ASN A 40 7.38 16.24 10.55
C ASN A 40 6.09 15.53 10.97
N THR A 41 5.30 15.15 9.97
CA THR A 41 4.05 14.41 10.17
C THR A 41 4.14 13.05 9.50
N THR A 42 3.31 12.13 9.95
CA THR A 42 3.16 10.81 9.32
C THR A 42 1.88 10.79 8.50
N GLU A 43 2.02 10.41 7.26
CA GLU A 43 0.88 10.25 6.34
C GLU A 43 0.70 8.78 6.05
N TRP A 44 -0.55 8.35 5.97
CA TRP A 44 -0.89 6.94 5.79
C TRP A 44 -1.51 6.71 4.42
N PHE A 45 -1.02 5.70 3.71
CA PHE A 45 -1.52 5.36 2.38
C PHE A 45 -1.98 3.92 2.37
N ASN A 46 -3.16 3.70 1.79
CA ASN A 46 -3.69 2.35 1.60
C ASN A 46 -3.17 1.78 0.29
N VAL A 47 -2.77 0.53 0.31
CA VAL A 47 -2.24 -0.17 -0.86
C VAL A 47 -3.05 -1.43 -1.10
N ASP A 48 -3.52 -1.59 -2.33
CA ASP A 48 -4.25 -2.77 -2.78
C ASP A 48 -3.43 -3.49 -3.83
N CYS A 49 -3.32 -4.80 -3.70
CA CYS A 49 -2.63 -5.63 -4.69
C CYS A 49 -3.61 -6.65 -5.25
N TRP A 50 -3.84 -6.57 -6.56
CA TRP A 50 -4.76 -7.45 -7.27
C TRP A 50 -4.06 -8.55 -8.05
N ASN A 51 -2.73 -8.47 -8.19
CA ASN A 51 -1.95 -9.47 -8.89
C ASN A 51 -1.63 -10.63 -7.96
N ARG A 52 -2.00 -11.85 -8.37
CA ARG A 52 -1.88 -13.02 -7.50
C ARG A 52 -0.42 -13.32 -7.13
N LYS A 53 0.48 -13.29 -8.10
CA LYS A 53 1.90 -13.57 -7.83
C LYS A 53 2.50 -12.53 -6.91
N LEU A 54 2.17 -11.27 -7.14
CA LEU A 54 2.64 -10.17 -6.32
C LEU A 54 2.08 -10.27 -4.92
N SER A 55 0.81 -10.66 -4.78
CA SER A 55 0.18 -10.89 -3.48
C SER A 55 0.89 -11.97 -2.68
N GLU A 56 1.24 -13.07 -3.32
CA GLU A 56 1.98 -14.15 -2.67
C GLU A 56 3.33 -13.66 -2.16
N SER A 57 4.03 -12.87 -2.97
CA SER A 57 5.31 -12.30 -2.59
C SER A 57 5.17 -11.35 -1.41
N ILE A 58 4.12 -10.56 -1.38
CA ILE A 58 3.84 -9.64 -0.26
C ILE A 58 3.62 -10.42 1.03
N VAL A 59 2.76 -11.42 0.99
CA VAL A 59 2.42 -12.22 2.18
C VAL A 59 3.66 -12.95 2.70
N ASP A 60 4.50 -13.44 1.80
CA ASP A 60 5.69 -14.19 2.19
C ASP A 60 6.82 -13.30 2.72
N ASN A 61 6.89 -12.05 2.28
CA ASN A 61 8.08 -11.23 2.52
C ASN A 61 7.84 -9.95 3.31
N LEU A 62 6.62 -9.43 3.35
CA LEU A 62 6.33 -8.16 4.03
C LEU A 62 5.67 -8.39 5.38
N SER A 63 6.17 -7.68 6.39
CA SER A 63 5.59 -7.70 7.71
C SER A 63 5.44 -6.27 8.22
N LYS A 64 4.52 -6.10 9.17
CA LYS A 64 4.34 -4.82 9.83
C LYS A 64 5.68 -4.28 10.32
N GLY A 65 5.97 -3.04 10.02
CA GLY A 65 7.21 -2.38 10.41
C GLY A 65 8.31 -2.40 9.37
N ASP A 66 8.20 -3.27 8.36
CA ASP A 66 9.23 -3.34 7.31
C ASP A 66 9.27 -2.06 6.49
N ARG A 67 10.47 -1.68 6.09
CA ARG A 67 10.66 -0.55 5.20
C ARG A 67 10.55 -1.03 3.76
N VAL A 68 9.76 -0.33 2.97
CA VAL A 68 9.44 -0.79 1.63
C VAL A 68 9.26 0.41 0.68
N LYS A 69 9.64 0.20 -0.57
CA LYS A 69 9.32 1.11 -1.66
C LYS A 69 8.20 0.48 -2.47
N VAL A 70 7.07 1.19 -2.61
CA VAL A 70 5.96 0.73 -3.44
C VAL A 70 5.80 1.64 -4.63
N THR A 71 5.46 1.03 -5.75
CA THR A 71 5.17 1.75 -6.98
C THR A 71 3.85 1.23 -7.53
N GLY A 72 2.99 2.15 -7.92
CA GLY A 72 1.70 1.77 -8.45
C GLY A 72 0.98 2.96 -9.05
N SER A 73 -0.31 2.80 -9.23
CA SER A 73 -1.17 3.87 -9.72
C SER A 73 -2.10 4.33 -8.61
N LEU A 74 -2.38 5.63 -8.59
CA LEU A 74 -3.29 6.22 -7.62
C LEU A 74 -4.71 6.12 -8.14
N ARG A 75 -5.61 5.55 -7.34
CA ARG A 75 -6.99 5.34 -7.73
C ARG A 75 -7.92 5.95 -6.70
N VAL A 76 -9.09 6.33 -7.17
CA VAL A 76 -10.15 6.85 -6.31
C VAL A 76 -11.16 5.72 -6.09
N ASN A 77 -11.37 5.37 -4.83
CA ASN A 77 -12.37 4.38 -4.45
C ASN A 77 -13.57 5.11 -3.84
N ARG A 78 -14.69 5.11 -4.55
CA ARG A 78 -15.91 5.79 -4.13
C ARG A 78 -16.83 4.80 -3.43
N PHE A 79 -17.45 5.25 -2.35
CA PHE A 79 -18.34 4.40 -1.58
C PHE A 79 -19.46 5.22 -0.96
N GLU A 80 -20.52 4.53 -0.56
CA GLU A 80 -21.65 5.14 0.11
C GLU A 80 -21.56 4.82 1.60
N LYS A 81 -21.72 5.86 2.42
CA LYS A 81 -21.74 5.70 3.88
C LYS A 81 -23.09 5.21 4.36
N GLN A 82 -23.14 4.77 5.61
CA GLN A 82 -24.38 4.29 6.22
C GLN A 82 -25.47 5.34 6.25
N ASP A 83 -25.12 6.61 6.31
CA ASP A 83 -26.08 7.72 6.33
C ASP A 83 -26.59 8.09 4.93
N GLY A 84 -26.17 7.36 3.89
CA GLY A 84 -26.57 7.63 2.52
C GLY A 84 -25.70 8.63 1.79
N SER A 85 -24.78 9.28 2.48
CA SER A 85 -23.87 10.22 1.83
C SER A 85 -22.78 9.45 1.09
N ARG A 86 -22.17 10.11 0.10
CA ARG A 86 -21.10 9.51 -0.69
C ARG A 86 -19.76 10.08 -0.24
N ASP A 87 -18.76 9.22 -0.27
CA ASP A 87 -17.40 9.61 0.07
C ASP A 87 -16.43 8.89 -0.84
N PHE A 88 -15.15 9.20 -0.71
CA PHE A 88 -14.14 8.52 -1.49
C PHE A 88 -12.87 8.39 -0.65
N ARG A 89 -12.01 7.47 -1.06
CA ARG A 89 -10.67 7.35 -0.52
C ARG A 89 -9.70 7.12 -1.66
N LEU A 90 -8.48 7.55 -1.46
CA LEU A 90 -7.41 7.28 -2.41
C LEU A 90 -6.74 5.99 -2.02
N VAL A 91 -6.41 5.19 -3.02
CA VAL A 91 -5.72 3.92 -2.82
C VAL A 91 -4.66 3.77 -3.89
N ILE A 92 -3.54 3.17 -3.52
CA ILE A 92 -2.47 2.84 -4.46
C ILE A 92 -2.71 1.41 -4.92
N VAL A 93 -2.90 1.21 -6.22
CA VAL A 93 -2.96 -0.14 -6.80
C VAL A 93 -1.53 -0.54 -7.12
N LEU A 94 -1.03 -1.52 -6.39
CA LEU A 94 0.37 -1.90 -6.44
C LEU A 94 0.75 -2.54 -7.77
N GLU A 95 1.85 -2.10 -8.34
CA GLU A 95 2.45 -2.69 -9.53
C GLU A 95 3.76 -3.39 -9.20
N GLU A 96 4.52 -2.85 -8.25
CA GLU A 96 5.76 -3.49 -7.80
C GLU A 96 6.13 -2.97 -6.42
N PHE A 97 6.95 -3.74 -5.71
CA PHE A 97 7.47 -3.31 -4.42
C PHE A 97 8.90 -3.82 -4.26
N GLU A 98 9.63 -3.15 -3.38
CA GLU A 98 10.99 -3.53 -3.06
C GLU A 98 11.20 -3.38 -1.56
N LEU A 99 11.64 -4.45 -0.91
CA LEU A 99 12.04 -4.39 0.49
C LEU A 99 13.33 -3.60 0.61
N LEU A 100 13.37 -2.68 1.56
CA LEU A 100 14.53 -1.85 1.80
C LEU A 100 15.12 -2.19 3.17
N PRO A 101 16.42 -1.94 3.37
CA PRO A 101 17.01 -2.09 4.70
C PRO A 101 16.34 -1.12 5.67
N SER A 102 16.24 -1.51 6.93
CA SER A 102 15.74 -0.59 7.95
C SER A 102 16.71 0.59 8.08
N GLU A 103 16.22 1.72 8.60
CA GLU A 103 17.08 2.90 8.76
C GLU A 103 18.29 2.61 9.64
N THR A 104 18.12 1.74 10.63
CA THR A 104 19.24 1.36 11.50
C THR A 104 20.29 0.53 10.78
N GLU A 105 19.92 -0.16 9.70
CA GLU A 105 20.86 -0.95 8.91
C GLU A 105 21.61 -0.12 7.88
N GLN A 106 21.18 1.11 7.64
CA GLN A 106 21.82 2.00 6.68
C GLN A 106 22.95 2.80 7.28
N VAL A 107 23.16 2.72 8.56
CA VAL A 107 24.25 3.43 9.23
C VAL A 107 25.53 2.66 8.95
N ALA A 108 26.34 3.23 8.10
CA ALA A 108 27.62 2.64 7.74
C ALA A 108 28.66 2.99 8.80
#